data_6c61b6c3077e502fed9fd7d9115b2bcd
#
_entry.id   6c61b6c3077e502fed9fd7d9115b2bcd
#
_cell.length_a   1.000
_cell.length_b   1.000
_cell.length_c   1.000
_cell.angle_alpha   90.00
_cell.angle_beta   90.00
_cell.angle_gamma   90.00
#
_symmetry.space_group_name_H-M   'P 1'
#
loop_
_entity.id
_entity.type
_entity.pdbx_description
1 polymer ?
#
loop_
_entity_poly.entity_id
_entity_poly.type
_entity_poly.pdbx_seq_one_letter_code
_entity_poly.pdbx_strand_id
1 'polypeptide(L)'
;MSVLKLYDLDRSGNCYKVRLLLAMLGLEYERVPIDILAGETMTTTFKDLNPRGQVPVLIDDEIVIWDSMAILVYLARQYGDQSWLPDGALGEARVMQWLAVSENELLYGLARARAQILFDRGYDLDQCHRDALPGLEAMERRLETNSWLAASHLTIADIACYPYVALAG
;
A
#
# COMPACT_ATOMS: atom_id res chain seq x y z
N MET A 1 13.29 20.12 10.64
CA MET A 1 12.20 19.18 10.29
C MET A 1 12.80 18.18 9.34
N SER A 2 12.62 16.88 9.59
CA SER A 2 13.04 15.84 8.67
C SER A 2 12.35 16.04 7.33
N VAL A 3 13.06 15.88 6.23
CA VAL A 3 12.48 15.95 4.90
C VAL A 3 12.14 14.53 4.47
N LEU A 4 10.86 14.17 4.57
CA LEU A 4 10.40 12.90 4.03
C LEU A 4 10.59 12.88 2.52
N LYS A 5 11.11 11.76 1.98
CA LYS A 5 11.21 11.54 0.53
C LYS A 5 10.49 10.25 0.17
N LEU A 6 9.65 10.32 -0.87
CA LEU A 6 8.92 9.17 -1.38
C LEU A 6 9.37 8.88 -2.83
N TYR A 7 10.02 7.75 -3.04
CA TYR A 7 10.25 7.17 -4.36
C TYR A 7 8.95 6.58 -4.87
N ASP A 8 8.42 7.15 -5.93
CA ASP A 8 7.01 7.03 -6.29
C ASP A 8 6.81 6.78 -7.79
N LEU A 9 5.76 6.03 -8.09
CA LEU A 9 5.21 5.88 -9.43
C LEU A 9 3.73 6.26 -9.40
N ASP A 10 3.32 7.25 -10.21
CA ASP A 10 1.95 7.77 -10.24
C ASP A 10 0.87 6.69 -10.36
N ARG A 11 1.11 5.75 -11.27
CA ARG A 11 0.15 4.68 -11.59
C ARG A 11 0.16 3.52 -10.60
N SER A 12 1.07 3.50 -9.62
CA SER A 12 1.17 2.43 -8.64
C SER A 12 0.14 2.60 -7.53
N GLY A 13 -0.71 1.58 -7.32
CA GLY A 13 -1.63 1.53 -6.18
C GLY A 13 -0.90 1.44 -4.85
N ASN A 14 0.25 0.74 -4.79
CA ASN A 14 1.08 0.69 -3.57
C ASN A 14 1.67 2.05 -3.21
N CYS A 15 2.11 2.83 -4.19
CA CYS A 15 2.53 4.20 -3.95
C CYS A 15 1.34 5.10 -3.55
N TYR A 16 0.16 4.87 -4.13
CA TYR A 16 -1.05 5.60 -3.77
C TYR A 16 -1.45 5.40 -2.31
N LYS A 17 -1.30 4.19 -1.75
CA LYS A 17 -1.51 3.94 -0.31
C LYS A 17 -0.70 4.91 0.54
N VAL A 18 0.59 5.04 0.24
CA VAL A 18 1.51 5.91 0.98
C VAL A 18 1.16 7.38 0.80
N ARG A 19 0.93 7.83 -0.45
CA ARG A 19 0.49 9.21 -0.72
C ARG A 19 -0.79 9.57 0.02
N LEU A 20 -1.76 8.65 0.05
CA LEU A 20 -3.03 8.86 0.73
C LEU A 20 -2.83 9.05 2.23
N LEU A 21 -2.04 8.18 2.89
CA LEU A 21 -1.77 8.32 4.32
C LEU A 21 -0.96 9.59 4.63
N LEU A 22 0.06 9.92 3.84
CA LEU A 22 0.83 11.17 4.00
C LEU A 22 -0.08 12.40 3.93
N ALA A 23 -0.99 12.44 2.95
CA ALA A 23 -1.95 13.54 2.81
C ALA A 23 -2.92 13.61 4.00
N MET A 24 -3.42 12.48 4.49
CA MET A 24 -4.33 12.44 5.65
C MET A 24 -3.64 12.79 6.95
N LEU A 25 -2.35 12.52 7.10
CA LEU A 25 -1.53 12.95 8.23
C LEU A 25 -1.06 14.43 8.11
N GLY A 26 -1.31 15.08 6.97
CA GLY A 26 -0.87 16.46 6.72
C GLY A 26 0.65 16.59 6.61
N LEU A 27 1.35 15.52 6.19
CA LEU A 27 2.80 15.50 6.08
C LEU A 27 3.26 15.98 4.70
N GLU A 28 4.18 16.94 4.69
CA GLU A 28 4.89 17.35 3.49
C GLU A 28 6.05 16.40 3.18
N TYR A 29 6.29 16.13 1.91
CA TYR A 29 7.35 15.25 1.47
C TYR A 29 7.88 15.65 0.07
N GLU A 30 9.13 15.33 -0.19
CA GLU A 30 9.73 15.38 -1.51
C GLU A 30 9.32 14.14 -2.29
N ARG A 31 8.72 14.34 -3.46
CA ARG A 31 8.38 13.25 -4.35
C ARG A 31 9.53 12.99 -5.33
N VAL A 32 10.05 11.77 -5.36
CA VAL A 32 11.06 11.31 -6.31
C VAL A 32 10.39 10.37 -7.31
N PRO A 33 10.03 10.86 -8.52
CA PRO A 33 9.37 10.02 -9.52
C PRO A 33 10.33 8.95 -10.04
N ILE A 34 9.82 7.73 -10.25
CA ILE A 34 10.56 6.57 -10.73
C ILE A 34 9.97 6.07 -12.04
N ASP A 35 10.80 5.94 -13.06
CA ASP A 35 10.43 5.29 -14.32
C ASP A 35 10.80 3.81 -14.31
N ILE A 36 9.79 2.97 -14.04
CA ILE A 36 9.96 1.51 -14.03
C ILE A 36 10.17 0.94 -15.45
N LEU A 37 9.71 1.62 -16.49
CA LEU A 37 9.88 1.18 -17.88
C LEU A 37 11.30 1.46 -18.37
N ALA A 38 11.92 2.53 -17.89
CA ALA A 38 13.34 2.80 -18.11
C ALA A 38 14.27 1.90 -17.27
N GLY A 39 13.70 1.07 -16.38
CA GLY A 39 14.47 0.12 -15.56
C GLY A 39 15.15 0.77 -14.35
N GLU A 40 14.76 1.97 -13.92
CA GLU A 40 15.38 2.68 -12.81
C GLU A 40 15.39 1.87 -11.50
N THR A 41 14.33 1.07 -11.23
CA THR A 41 14.26 0.20 -10.06
C THR A 41 15.25 -0.97 -10.10
N MET A 42 15.84 -1.26 -11.26
CA MET A 42 16.78 -2.37 -11.43
C MET A 42 18.24 -1.93 -11.28
N THR A 43 18.50 -0.63 -11.14
CA THR A 43 19.86 -0.09 -10.92
C THR A 43 20.39 -0.51 -9.55
N THR A 44 21.72 -0.60 -9.42
CA THR A 44 22.38 -0.90 -8.14
C THR A 44 21.99 0.12 -7.07
N THR A 45 22.03 1.41 -7.41
CA THR A 45 21.68 2.50 -6.50
C THR A 45 20.26 2.36 -5.94
N PHE A 46 19.27 1.98 -6.78
CA PHE A 46 17.91 1.78 -6.27
C PHE A 46 17.80 0.50 -5.45
N LYS A 47 18.51 -0.57 -5.83
CA LYS A 47 18.50 -1.84 -5.08
C LYS A 47 19.20 -1.74 -3.71
N ASP A 48 20.09 -0.78 -3.53
CA ASP A 48 20.66 -0.46 -2.22
C ASP A 48 19.58 0.13 -1.27
N LEU A 49 18.57 0.83 -1.82
CA LEU A 49 17.42 1.32 -1.06
C LEU A 49 16.37 0.24 -0.86
N ASN A 50 16.05 -0.53 -1.92
CA ASN A 50 15.09 -1.63 -1.87
C ASN A 50 15.59 -2.82 -2.69
N PRO A 51 16.06 -3.89 -2.04
CA PRO A 51 16.60 -5.06 -2.73
C PRO A 51 15.57 -5.77 -3.62
N ARG A 52 14.26 -5.54 -3.41
CA ARG A 52 13.21 -6.07 -4.29
C ARG A 52 13.08 -5.31 -5.62
N GLY A 53 13.72 -4.13 -5.77
CA GLY A 53 13.59 -3.31 -6.98
C GLY A 53 12.16 -2.85 -7.23
N GLN A 54 11.45 -2.43 -6.19
CA GLN A 54 10.03 -2.04 -6.26
C GLN A 54 9.80 -0.70 -5.57
N VAL A 55 8.80 0.03 -6.02
CA VAL A 55 8.26 1.22 -5.35
C VAL A 55 6.97 0.85 -4.60
N PRO A 56 6.63 1.57 -3.51
CA PRO A 56 7.28 2.75 -2.93
C PRO A 56 8.51 2.43 -2.09
N VAL A 57 9.37 3.45 -1.93
CA VAL A 57 10.39 3.53 -0.87
C VAL A 57 10.22 4.87 -0.18
N LEU A 58 10.19 4.87 1.15
CA LEU A 58 10.18 6.07 1.98
C LEU A 58 11.55 6.27 2.59
N ILE A 59 12.06 7.49 2.55
CA ILE A 59 13.24 7.91 3.32
C ILE A 59 12.79 8.97 4.31
N ASP A 60 13.15 8.77 5.57
CA ASP A 60 12.96 9.71 6.68
C ASP A 60 14.32 9.96 7.34
N ASP A 61 14.94 11.09 6.99
CA ASP A 61 16.34 11.40 7.27
C ASP A 61 17.27 10.27 6.79
N GLU A 62 17.85 9.47 7.70
CA GLU A 62 18.72 8.32 7.37
C GLU A 62 17.96 6.97 7.36
N ILE A 63 16.68 6.97 7.73
CA ILE A 63 15.86 5.75 7.78
C ILE A 63 15.29 5.46 6.40
N VAL A 64 15.57 4.29 5.87
CA VAL A 64 15.03 3.81 4.60
C VAL A 64 14.03 2.70 4.86
N ILE A 65 12.80 2.87 4.41
CA ILE A 65 11.72 1.89 4.56
C ILE A 65 11.16 1.57 3.18
N TRP A 66 11.09 0.32 2.85
CA TRP A 66 10.45 -0.20 1.64
C TRP A 66 9.34 -1.19 1.99
N ASP A 67 8.48 -1.45 1.04
CA ASP A 67 7.19 -2.11 1.14
C ASP A 67 6.07 -1.18 1.67
N SER A 68 4.95 -1.15 0.92
CA SER A 68 3.88 -0.20 1.22
C SER A 68 3.24 -0.43 2.58
N MET A 69 3.11 -1.71 3.03
CA MET A 69 2.55 -2.01 4.35
C MET A 69 3.48 -1.58 5.48
N ALA A 70 4.78 -1.84 5.33
CA ALA A 70 5.78 -1.41 6.30
C ALA A 70 5.81 0.12 6.42
N ILE A 71 5.70 0.83 5.29
CA ILE A 71 5.64 2.30 5.27
C ILE A 71 4.37 2.80 5.97
N LEU A 72 3.20 2.18 5.72
CA LEU A 72 1.96 2.56 6.41
C LEU A 72 2.07 2.39 7.92
N VAL A 73 2.63 1.25 8.38
CA VAL A 73 2.85 1.00 9.81
C VAL A 73 3.80 2.03 10.41
N TYR A 74 4.91 2.32 9.72
CA TYR A 74 5.88 3.32 10.18
C TYR A 74 5.24 4.71 10.30
N LEU A 75 4.57 5.19 9.25
CA LEU A 75 3.94 6.51 9.25
C LEU A 75 2.85 6.64 10.33
N ALA A 76 2.04 5.59 10.51
CA ALA A 76 1.01 5.56 11.55
C ALA A 76 1.60 5.65 12.96
N ARG A 77 2.72 4.98 13.23
CA ARG A 77 3.36 4.98 14.54
C ARG A 77 4.20 6.22 14.80
N GLN A 78 4.92 6.71 13.78
CA GLN A 78 5.85 7.83 13.92
C GLN A 78 5.14 9.17 13.92
N TYR A 79 4.10 9.32 13.09
CA TYR A 79 3.47 10.60 12.80
C TYR A 79 1.96 10.64 13.07
N GLY A 80 1.32 9.48 13.18
CA GLY A 80 -0.09 9.36 13.51
C GLY A 80 -0.35 9.24 15.02
N ASP A 81 -1.63 9.15 15.35
CA ASP A 81 -2.09 8.76 16.67
C ASP A 81 -2.57 7.29 16.69
N GLN A 82 -3.07 6.85 17.83
CA GLN A 82 -3.56 5.47 18.01
C GLN A 82 -4.77 5.11 17.15
N SER A 83 -5.42 6.08 16.51
CA SER A 83 -6.55 5.80 15.61
C SER A 83 -6.08 5.14 14.31
N TRP A 84 -4.89 5.47 13.82
CA TRP A 84 -4.36 4.90 12.58
C TRP A 84 -3.93 3.42 12.71
N LEU A 85 -3.33 3.10 13.84
CA LEU A 85 -2.92 1.74 14.20
C LEU A 85 -3.18 1.56 15.70
N PRO A 86 -4.34 0.98 16.08
CA PRO A 86 -4.71 0.82 17.48
C PRO A 86 -3.69 0.04 18.28
N ASP A 87 -3.43 0.48 19.51
CA ASP A 87 -2.52 -0.19 20.42
C ASP A 87 -3.10 -1.51 20.96
N GLY A 88 -2.19 -2.39 21.37
CA GLY A 88 -2.50 -3.67 21.97
C GLY A 88 -2.75 -4.79 20.97
N ALA A 89 -2.50 -6.01 21.41
CA ALA A 89 -2.43 -7.21 20.58
C ALA A 89 -3.69 -7.42 19.69
N LEU A 90 -4.88 -7.15 20.21
CA LEU A 90 -6.11 -7.35 19.46
C LEU A 90 -6.31 -6.30 18.36
N GLY A 91 -6.00 -5.02 18.66
CA GLY A 91 -6.11 -3.93 17.70
C GLY A 91 -5.13 -4.12 16.55
N GLU A 92 -3.88 -4.39 16.88
CA GLU A 92 -2.83 -4.68 15.89
C GLU A 92 -3.16 -5.91 15.03
N ALA A 93 -3.61 -7.02 15.66
CA ALA A 93 -3.97 -8.23 14.94
C ALA A 93 -5.10 -8.00 13.93
N ARG A 94 -6.12 -7.22 14.30
CA ARG A 94 -7.23 -6.88 13.40
C ARG A 94 -6.77 -6.05 12.20
N VAL A 95 -5.86 -5.10 12.40
CA VAL A 95 -5.26 -4.35 11.29
C VAL A 95 -4.44 -5.28 10.41
N MET A 96 -3.57 -6.11 11.01
CA MET A 96 -2.71 -7.04 10.26
C MET A 96 -3.49 -8.04 9.40
N GLN A 97 -4.68 -8.48 9.80
CA GLN A 97 -5.56 -9.32 8.98
C GLN A 97 -5.86 -8.66 7.63
N TRP A 98 -6.19 -7.36 7.63
CA TRP A 98 -6.52 -6.62 6.41
C TRP A 98 -5.29 -6.20 5.61
N LEU A 99 -4.16 -5.94 6.26
CA LEU A 99 -2.89 -5.77 5.56
C LEU A 99 -2.53 -7.06 4.80
N ALA A 100 -2.77 -8.25 5.40
CA ALA A 100 -2.55 -9.52 4.73
C ALA A 100 -3.49 -9.69 3.51
N VAL A 101 -4.78 -9.36 3.62
CA VAL A 101 -5.71 -9.36 2.46
C VAL A 101 -5.20 -8.42 1.36
N SER A 102 -4.71 -7.24 1.73
CA SER A 102 -4.13 -6.30 0.76
C SER A 102 -2.88 -6.84 0.04
N GLU A 103 -2.02 -7.58 0.74
CA GLU A 103 -0.77 -8.15 0.18
C GLU A 103 -0.97 -9.50 -0.53
N ASN A 104 -2.09 -10.15 -0.32
CA ASN A 104 -2.42 -11.40 -0.97
C ASN A 104 -3.50 -11.20 -2.04
N GLU A 105 -4.77 -11.25 -1.67
CA GLU A 105 -5.88 -11.30 -2.61
C GLU A 105 -5.94 -10.04 -3.49
N LEU A 106 -5.79 -8.84 -2.89
CA LEU A 106 -5.86 -7.60 -3.68
C LEU A 106 -4.58 -7.38 -4.52
N LEU A 107 -3.40 -7.79 -4.02
CA LEU A 107 -2.16 -7.67 -4.78
C LEU A 107 -2.13 -8.67 -5.93
N TYR A 108 -2.39 -9.96 -5.67
CA TYR A 108 -2.37 -10.99 -6.71
C TYR A 108 -3.55 -10.86 -7.68
N GLY A 109 -4.68 -10.39 -7.21
CA GLY A 109 -5.83 -10.13 -8.03
C GLY A 109 -5.79 -8.74 -8.70
N LEU A 110 -6.27 -7.72 -8.01
CA LEU A 110 -6.53 -6.41 -8.61
C LEU A 110 -5.25 -5.68 -9.07
N ALA A 111 -4.17 -5.73 -8.27
CA ALA A 111 -2.93 -5.04 -8.65
C ALA A 111 -2.28 -5.68 -9.88
N ARG A 112 -2.27 -7.02 -9.98
CA ARG A 112 -1.74 -7.72 -11.15
C ARG A 112 -2.61 -7.50 -12.39
N ALA A 113 -3.94 -7.55 -12.27
CA ALA A 113 -4.85 -7.23 -13.36
C ALA A 113 -4.58 -5.82 -13.91
N ARG A 114 -4.46 -4.85 -13.01
CA ARG A 114 -4.12 -3.47 -13.38
C ARG A 114 -2.74 -3.37 -14.03
N ALA A 115 -1.73 -4.07 -13.51
CA ALA A 115 -0.38 -4.09 -14.09
C ALA A 115 -0.36 -4.74 -15.48
N GLN A 116 -1.22 -5.73 -15.72
CA GLN A 116 -1.41 -6.32 -17.04
C GLN A 116 -1.97 -5.29 -18.03
N ILE A 117 -3.02 -4.58 -17.65
CA ILE A 117 -3.66 -3.58 -18.51
C ILE A 117 -2.71 -2.40 -18.79
N LEU A 118 -2.00 -1.92 -17.79
CA LEU A 118 -1.16 -0.71 -17.91
C LEU A 118 0.21 -0.95 -18.54
N PHE A 119 0.79 -2.15 -18.36
CA PHE A 119 2.21 -2.39 -18.61
C PHE A 119 2.48 -3.72 -19.34
N ASP A 120 1.44 -4.47 -19.72
CA ASP A 120 1.55 -5.77 -20.39
C ASP A 120 2.55 -6.74 -19.72
N ARG A 121 2.29 -7.05 -18.44
CA ARG A 121 3.20 -7.85 -17.59
C ARG A 121 3.07 -9.36 -17.77
N GLY A 122 2.22 -9.84 -18.68
CA GLY A 122 2.01 -11.26 -18.95
C GLY A 122 1.17 -11.99 -17.90
N TYR A 123 0.37 -11.26 -17.12
CA TYR A 123 -0.57 -11.86 -16.15
C TYR A 123 -1.84 -12.33 -16.83
N ASP A 124 -2.35 -13.50 -16.43
CA ASP A 124 -3.67 -13.98 -16.83
C ASP A 124 -4.77 -13.23 -16.06
N LEU A 125 -5.59 -12.46 -16.78
CA LEU A 125 -6.65 -11.64 -16.18
C LEU A 125 -7.73 -12.49 -15.49
N ASP A 126 -8.09 -13.65 -16.07
CA ASP A 126 -9.08 -14.53 -15.46
C ASP A 126 -8.55 -15.12 -14.14
N GLN A 127 -7.27 -15.43 -14.07
CA GLN A 127 -6.65 -15.86 -12.81
C GLN A 127 -6.62 -14.70 -11.81
N CYS A 128 -6.23 -13.50 -12.24
CA CYS A 128 -6.25 -12.32 -11.36
C CYS A 128 -7.64 -12.06 -10.79
N HIS A 129 -8.70 -12.18 -11.59
CA HIS A 129 -10.07 -12.03 -11.11
C HIS A 129 -10.43 -13.09 -10.06
N ARG A 130 -10.08 -14.36 -10.30
CA ARG A 130 -10.30 -15.42 -9.32
C ARG A 130 -9.55 -15.18 -8.01
N ASP A 131 -8.32 -14.69 -8.09
CA ASP A 131 -7.48 -14.41 -6.91
C ASP A 131 -8.03 -13.24 -6.08
N ALA A 132 -8.68 -12.25 -6.72
CA ALA A 132 -9.27 -11.10 -6.04
C ALA A 132 -10.54 -11.42 -5.24
N LEU A 133 -11.35 -12.36 -5.74
CA LEU A 133 -12.71 -12.60 -5.21
C LEU A 133 -12.76 -12.87 -3.71
N PRO A 134 -11.94 -13.77 -3.11
CA PRO A 134 -12.02 -14.04 -1.68
C PRO A 134 -11.76 -12.81 -0.82
N GLY A 135 -10.84 -11.94 -1.23
CA GLY A 135 -10.54 -10.69 -0.53
C GLY A 135 -11.69 -9.68 -0.64
N LEU A 136 -12.26 -9.53 -1.83
CA LEU A 136 -13.42 -8.65 -2.05
C LEU A 136 -14.65 -9.13 -1.29
N GLU A 137 -14.93 -10.42 -1.28
CA GLU A 137 -16.04 -11.01 -0.51
C GLU A 137 -15.84 -10.81 1.01
N ALA A 138 -14.62 -10.95 1.51
CA ALA A 138 -14.32 -10.70 2.91
C ALA A 138 -14.53 -9.23 3.28
N MET A 139 -14.12 -8.29 2.41
CA MET A 139 -14.34 -6.85 2.58
C MET A 139 -15.83 -6.52 2.55
N GLU A 140 -16.57 -7.01 1.54
CA GLU A 140 -18.01 -6.79 1.40
C GLU A 140 -18.76 -7.26 2.65
N ARG A 141 -18.53 -8.52 3.06
CA ARG A 141 -19.15 -9.07 4.28
C ARG A 141 -18.86 -8.25 5.54
N ARG A 142 -17.64 -7.72 5.65
CA ARG A 142 -17.27 -6.86 6.77
C ARG A 142 -18.01 -5.54 6.73
N LEU A 143 -18.10 -4.92 5.55
CA LEU A 143 -18.67 -3.59 5.36
C LEU A 143 -20.22 -3.58 5.32
N GLU A 144 -20.88 -4.74 5.16
CA GLU A 144 -22.34 -4.85 5.31
C GLU A 144 -22.84 -4.34 6.68
N THR A 145 -22.06 -4.54 7.73
CA THR A 145 -22.45 -4.23 9.11
C THR A 145 -21.51 -3.27 9.82
N ASN A 146 -20.41 -2.86 9.19
CA ASN A 146 -19.39 -1.97 9.76
C ASN A 146 -19.00 -0.91 8.75
N SER A 147 -18.68 0.28 9.22
CA SER A 147 -18.23 1.37 8.36
C SER A 147 -16.74 1.26 7.98
N TRP A 148 -15.96 0.43 8.68
CA TRP A 148 -14.51 0.30 8.52
C TRP A 148 -14.05 -1.14 8.68
N LEU A 149 -12.87 -1.47 8.12
CA LEU A 149 -12.38 -2.83 8.07
C LEU A 149 -11.92 -3.37 9.43
N ALA A 150 -11.00 -2.69 10.11
CA ALA A 150 -10.36 -3.22 11.31
C ALA A 150 -10.98 -2.74 12.64
N ALA A 151 -11.49 -1.51 12.68
CA ALA A 151 -11.96 -0.85 13.90
C ALA A 151 -13.35 -0.21 13.70
N SER A 152 -13.80 0.63 14.64
CA SER A 152 -14.98 1.47 14.49
C SER A 152 -14.71 2.81 13.79
N HIS A 153 -13.48 3.02 13.33
CA HIS A 153 -12.99 4.23 12.68
C HIS A 153 -11.94 3.83 11.63
N LEU A 154 -11.59 4.79 10.76
CA LEU A 154 -10.56 4.63 9.73
C LEU A 154 -9.21 4.24 10.35
N THR A 155 -8.55 3.26 9.74
CA THR A 155 -7.21 2.81 10.11
C THR A 155 -6.35 2.62 8.86
N ILE A 156 -5.07 2.27 9.05
CA ILE A 156 -4.20 1.89 7.91
C ILE A 156 -4.68 0.63 7.18
N ALA A 157 -5.56 -0.17 7.76
CA ALA A 157 -6.20 -1.31 7.09
C ALA A 157 -7.06 -0.85 5.90
N ASP A 158 -7.84 0.21 6.10
CA ASP A 158 -8.68 0.81 5.07
C ASP A 158 -7.83 1.46 3.99
N ILE A 159 -6.78 2.20 4.40
CA ILE A 159 -5.80 2.80 3.48
C ILE A 159 -5.10 1.72 2.62
N ALA A 160 -4.77 0.57 3.20
CA ALA A 160 -4.10 -0.52 2.49
C ALA A 160 -4.99 -1.17 1.42
N CYS A 161 -6.27 -1.37 1.72
CA CYS A 161 -7.20 -2.07 0.83
C CYS A 161 -7.81 -1.16 -0.24
N TYR A 162 -8.07 0.12 0.08
CA TYR A 162 -8.81 1.06 -0.77
C TYR A 162 -8.25 1.26 -2.18
N PRO A 163 -6.93 1.53 -2.40
CA PRO A 163 -6.46 1.97 -3.72
C PRO A 163 -6.71 0.98 -4.85
N TYR A 164 -6.48 -0.30 -4.64
CA TYR A 164 -6.70 -1.29 -5.70
C TYR A 164 -8.18 -1.56 -5.96
N VAL A 165 -9.03 -1.47 -4.96
CA VAL A 165 -10.48 -1.54 -5.14
C VAL A 165 -10.99 -0.32 -5.91
N ALA A 166 -10.57 0.87 -5.51
CA ALA A 166 -10.96 2.13 -6.17
C ALA A 166 -10.43 2.25 -7.61
N LEU A 167 -9.33 1.58 -7.94
CA LEU A 167 -8.68 1.61 -9.27
C LEU A 167 -9.09 0.42 -10.15
N ALA A 168 -10.02 -0.43 -9.71
CA ALA A 168 -10.44 -1.64 -10.43
C ALA A 168 -11.51 -1.38 -11.49
N GLY A 169 -12.09 -0.18 -11.56
CA GLY A 169 -13.14 0.22 -12.52
C GLY A 169 -12.62 0.79 -13.82
#